data_a5cb7c9d83c5f0b3be23eae6ce8eda91
#
_entry.id   a5cb7c9d83c5f0b3be23eae6ce8eda91
#
_cell.length_a   1.000
_cell.length_b   1.000
_cell.length_c   1.000
_cell.angle_alpha   90.00
_cell.angle_beta   90.00
_cell.angle_gamma   90.00
#
_symmetry.space_group_name_H-M   'P 1'
#
loop_
_entity.id
_entity.type
_entity.pdbx_description
1 polymer ?
#
loop_
_entity_poly.entity_id
_entity_poly.type
_entity_poly.pdbx_seq_one_letter_code
_entity_poly.pdbx_strand_id
1 'polypeptide(L)'
;AEVEYGAQLIQDFTYFNRSFMLGSALIQLYNTGTDYQTTGVFDANCFSLGVKVTVGTHSAFLAGDINNFTGVEDELASQVGSVDFLKMGHHGCPGSNTAAYLDALSPLYVFQTGKYSMLPTQTAQSLANMGSRYASTDDVCADGLDAYVVTLSATGVTSNFDYSKPRVYYSEEAGAYRCYQGGLPNASFTGWIRGDGGWLWFDCSS
;
A
#
# COMPACT_ATOMS: atom_id res chain seq x y z
N ALA A 1 4.30 24.52 -14.33
CA ALA A 1 5.18 24.32 -13.15
C ALA A 1 6.65 24.50 -13.51
N GLU A 2 7.14 23.90 -14.61
CA GLU A 2 8.54 23.99 -15.01
C GLU A 2 8.96 25.43 -15.30
N VAL A 3 8.14 26.17 -16.05
CA VAL A 3 8.41 27.57 -16.41
C VAL A 3 8.20 28.52 -15.23
N GLU A 4 7.23 28.26 -14.39
CA GLU A 4 6.84 29.16 -13.31
C GLU A 4 7.67 28.96 -12.04
N TYR A 5 8.05 27.71 -11.74
CA TYR A 5 8.71 27.36 -10.49
C TYR A 5 10.13 26.79 -10.69
N GLY A 6 10.64 26.75 -11.92
CA GLY A 6 11.96 26.19 -12.22
C GLY A 6 12.07 24.69 -11.98
N ALA A 7 10.94 23.96 -12.02
CA ALA A 7 10.95 22.51 -11.87
C ALA A 7 11.62 21.86 -13.08
N GLN A 8 12.44 20.83 -12.81
CA GLN A 8 13.06 20.05 -13.86
C GLN A 8 12.17 18.89 -14.28
N LEU A 9 11.80 18.82 -15.57
CA LEU A 9 11.09 17.70 -16.15
C LEU A 9 12.09 16.64 -16.61
N ILE A 10 11.98 15.42 -16.06
CA ILE A 10 12.77 14.25 -16.48
C ILE A 10 11.84 13.31 -17.21
N GLN A 11 12.06 13.11 -18.51
CA GLN A 11 11.23 12.22 -19.37
C GLN A 11 12.00 10.95 -19.77
N ASP A 12 13.33 11.02 -19.85
CA ASP A 12 14.17 9.90 -20.20
C ASP A 12 14.87 9.36 -18.94
N PHE A 13 14.51 8.17 -18.51
CA PHE A 13 15.10 7.50 -17.36
C PHE A 13 16.28 6.65 -17.83
N THR A 14 17.48 7.21 -17.77
CA THR A 14 18.71 6.45 -17.89
C THR A 14 19.12 5.86 -16.55
N TYR A 15 20.06 4.92 -16.54
CA TYR A 15 20.58 4.35 -15.29
C TYR A 15 21.01 5.43 -14.27
N PHE A 16 21.59 6.52 -14.72
CA PHE A 16 22.06 7.61 -13.86
C PHE A 16 20.95 8.50 -13.30
N ASN A 17 19.77 8.52 -13.93
CA ASN A 17 18.64 9.36 -13.51
C ASN A 17 17.63 8.61 -12.62
N ARG A 18 17.87 7.31 -12.37
CA ARG A 18 16.96 6.47 -11.56
C ARG A 18 17.18 6.58 -10.06
N SER A 19 18.23 7.28 -9.62
CA SER A 19 18.60 7.38 -8.21
C SER A 19 19.24 8.73 -7.91
N PHE A 20 18.78 9.37 -6.83
CA PHE A 20 19.33 10.65 -6.38
C PHE A 20 19.10 10.86 -4.88
N MET A 21 19.89 11.76 -4.28
CA MET A 21 19.72 12.16 -2.89
C MET A 21 18.80 13.39 -2.76
N LEU A 22 17.88 13.35 -1.82
CA LEU A 22 17.07 14.48 -1.37
C LEU A 22 17.32 14.68 0.13
N GLY A 23 18.22 15.58 0.48
CA GLY A 23 18.73 15.67 1.84
C GLY A 23 19.42 14.38 2.26
N SER A 24 18.97 13.75 3.33
CA SER A 24 19.46 12.44 3.81
C SER A 24 18.73 11.24 3.21
N ALA A 25 17.69 11.46 2.41
CA ALA A 25 16.92 10.41 1.78
C ALA A 25 17.50 10.02 0.42
N LEU A 26 17.66 8.73 0.19
CA LEU A 26 17.93 8.17 -1.13
C LEU A 26 16.60 7.90 -1.82
N ILE A 27 16.40 8.49 -2.99
CA ILE A 27 15.23 8.28 -3.85
C ILE A 27 15.65 7.38 -5.01
N GLN A 28 14.90 6.31 -5.24
CA GLN A 28 15.13 5.38 -6.34
C GLN A 28 13.84 5.18 -7.13
N LEU A 29 13.95 5.25 -8.46
CA LEU A 29 12.81 5.08 -9.38
C LEU A 29 12.85 3.69 -9.99
N TYR A 30 11.71 3.03 -9.99
CA TYR A 30 11.50 1.69 -10.52
C TYR A 30 10.44 1.72 -11.61
N ASN A 31 10.40 0.70 -12.43
CA ASN A 31 9.45 0.57 -13.54
C ASN A 31 9.46 1.78 -14.47
N THR A 32 10.63 2.16 -14.93
CA THR A 32 10.85 3.41 -15.70
C THR A 32 10.43 3.31 -17.17
N GLY A 33 9.72 2.25 -17.56
CA GLY A 33 9.12 2.08 -18.89
C GLY A 33 10.08 1.63 -20.00
N THR A 34 11.39 1.57 -19.73
CA THR A 34 12.38 1.09 -20.70
C THR A 34 12.54 -0.42 -20.71
N ASP A 35 12.07 -1.09 -19.65
CA ASP A 35 12.36 -2.49 -19.39
C ASP A 35 11.17 -3.44 -19.73
N TYR A 36 9.99 -2.87 -20.05
CA TYR A 36 8.79 -3.67 -20.33
C TYR A 36 8.27 -3.44 -21.72
N GLN A 37 8.32 -4.49 -22.54
CA GLN A 37 7.58 -4.55 -23.79
C GLN A 37 6.33 -5.41 -23.57
N THR A 38 5.18 -4.78 -23.50
CA THR A 38 3.91 -5.49 -23.37
C THR A 38 3.58 -6.21 -24.68
N THR A 39 3.60 -7.52 -24.65
CA THR A 39 3.10 -8.34 -25.76
C THR A 39 1.60 -8.60 -25.55
N GLY A 40 0.75 -7.78 -26.14
CA GLY A 40 -0.66 -8.12 -26.38
C GLY A 40 -1.71 -7.65 -25.37
N VAL A 41 -1.34 -7.22 -24.16
CA VAL A 41 -2.28 -6.58 -23.22
C VAL A 41 -1.77 -5.19 -22.90
N PHE A 42 -2.47 -4.16 -23.40
CA PHE A 42 -2.15 -2.78 -23.06
C PHE A 42 -2.93 -2.35 -21.83
N ASP A 43 -2.24 -2.25 -20.69
CA ASP A 43 -2.74 -1.60 -19.49
C ASP A 43 -1.73 -0.52 -19.09
N ALA A 44 -2.14 0.75 -19.16
CA ALA A 44 -1.28 1.88 -18.84
C ALA A 44 -0.75 1.84 -17.40
N ASN A 45 -1.46 1.20 -16.48
CA ASN A 45 -1.05 1.07 -15.09
C ASN A 45 0.22 0.22 -14.94
N CYS A 46 0.47 -0.74 -15.85
CA CYS A 46 1.72 -1.51 -15.87
C CYS A 46 2.96 -0.61 -16.04
N PHE A 47 2.81 0.61 -16.54
CA PHE A 47 3.89 1.60 -16.73
C PHE A 47 3.97 2.64 -15.63
N SER A 48 3.21 2.50 -14.56
CA SER A 48 3.31 3.40 -13.39
C SER A 48 4.70 3.35 -12.79
N LEU A 49 5.24 4.52 -12.42
CA LEU A 49 6.50 4.60 -11.70
C LEU A 49 6.35 4.14 -10.26
N GLY A 50 7.23 3.26 -9.83
CA GLY A 50 7.47 2.96 -8.43
C GLY A 50 8.56 3.86 -7.86
N VAL A 51 8.39 4.33 -6.63
CA VAL A 51 9.39 5.18 -5.95
C VAL A 51 9.76 4.55 -4.62
N LYS A 52 11.04 4.20 -4.45
CA LYS A 52 11.58 3.80 -3.15
C LYS A 52 12.30 4.98 -2.50
N VAL A 53 11.94 5.25 -1.26
CA VAL A 53 12.57 6.27 -0.40
C VAL A 53 13.28 5.55 0.72
N THR A 54 14.58 5.78 0.89
CA THR A 54 15.38 5.15 1.95
C THR A 54 16.03 6.21 2.84
N VAL A 55 15.87 6.06 4.15
CA VAL A 55 16.49 6.90 5.19
C VAL A 55 17.19 6.00 6.19
N GLY A 56 18.51 6.02 6.21
CA GLY A 56 19.31 5.06 6.99
C GLY A 56 19.07 3.63 6.51
N THR A 57 18.53 2.78 7.38
CA THR A 57 18.19 1.37 7.07
C THR A 57 16.70 1.17 6.78
N HIS A 58 15.88 2.22 6.87
CA HIS A 58 14.44 2.16 6.71
C HIS A 58 13.99 2.65 5.33
N SER A 59 12.99 2.01 4.77
CA SER A 59 12.53 2.36 3.43
C SER A 59 11.00 2.29 3.27
N ALA A 60 10.51 3.12 2.35
CA ALA A 60 9.15 3.12 1.87
C ALA A 60 9.11 2.85 0.37
N PHE A 61 8.10 2.14 -0.11
CA PHE A 61 7.83 1.98 -1.52
C PHE A 61 6.43 2.50 -1.88
N LEU A 62 6.40 3.41 -2.84
CA LEU A 62 5.19 4.00 -3.40
C LEU A 62 4.99 3.38 -4.79
N ALA A 63 4.05 2.43 -4.88
CA ALA A 63 3.91 1.61 -6.08
C ALA A 63 3.10 2.27 -7.22
N GLY A 64 2.61 3.51 -7.05
CA GLY A 64 1.73 4.11 -8.05
C GLY A 64 0.50 3.23 -8.29
N ASP A 65 0.17 3.00 -9.56
CA ASP A 65 -0.90 2.10 -9.98
C ASP A 65 -0.36 0.81 -10.63
N ILE A 66 0.87 0.42 -10.27
CA ILE A 66 1.47 -0.84 -10.69
C ILE A 66 0.53 -2.00 -10.35
N ASN A 67 0.34 -2.88 -11.32
CA ASN A 67 -0.39 -4.14 -11.19
C ASN A 67 0.41 -5.30 -11.80
N ASN A 68 -0.10 -6.52 -11.71
CA ASN A 68 0.60 -7.71 -12.18
C ASN A 68 0.01 -8.36 -13.45
N PHE A 69 -0.81 -7.64 -14.22
CA PHE A 69 -1.40 -8.21 -15.45
C PHE A 69 -0.36 -8.61 -16.50
N THR A 70 0.83 -8.03 -16.44
CA THR A 70 1.95 -8.35 -17.34
C THR A 70 3.17 -8.92 -16.61
N GLY A 71 3.03 -9.30 -15.33
CA GLY A 71 4.14 -9.84 -14.52
C GLY A 71 5.08 -8.77 -13.92
N VAL A 72 4.70 -7.50 -13.94
CA VAL A 72 5.54 -6.39 -13.46
C VAL A 72 5.88 -6.54 -11.98
N GLU A 73 4.93 -6.94 -11.13
CA GLU A 73 5.19 -7.15 -9.71
C GLU A 73 6.23 -8.25 -9.45
N ASP A 74 6.18 -9.34 -10.25
CA ASP A 74 7.11 -10.46 -10.10
C ASP A 74 8.56 -10.01 -10.38
N GLU A 75 8.76 -9.12 -11.35
CA GLU A 75 10.07 -8.55 -11.65
C GLU A 75 10.50 -7.54 -10.58
N LEU A 76 9.59 -6.66 -10.15
CA LEU A 76 9.88 -5.65 -9.15
C LEU A 76 10.18 -6.23 -7.77
N ALA A 77 9.56 -7.35 -7.41
CA ALA A 77 9.75 -8.01 -6.13
C ALA A 77 11.24 -8.22 -5.78
N SER A 78 12.02 -8.69 -6.76
CA SER A 78 13.45 -8.91 -6.57
C SER A 78 14.30 -7.65 -6.62
N GLN A 79 13.84 -6.62 -7.34
CA GLN A 79 14.58 -5.36 -7.52
C GLN A 79 14.39 -4.40 -6.34
N VAL A 80 13.17 -4.29 -5.83
CA VAL A 80 12.82 -3.40 -4.71
C VAL A 80 13.33 -3.94 -3.39
N GLY A 81 13.20 -5.26 -3.16
CA GLY A 81 13.52 -5.91 -1.91
C GLY A 81 12.61 -5.46 -0.75
N SER A 82 12.96 -5.82 0.48
CA SER A 82 12.14 -5.50 1.66
C SER A 82 12.01 -3.99 1.89
N VAL A 83 10.85 -3.60 2.46
CA VAL A 83 10.52 -2.22 2.81
C VAL A 83 9.76 -2.16 4.13
N ASP A 84 9.86 -1.07 4.87
CA ASP A 84 9.08 -0.88 6.10
C ASP A 84 7.66 -0.39 5.80
N PHE A 85 7.49 0.38 4.73
CA PHE A 85 6.20 0.92 4.31
C PHE A 85 5.93 0.64 2.84
N LEU A 86 4.70 0.22 2.54
CA LEU A 86 4.18 0.06 1.18
C LEU A 86 2.90 0.89 0.98
N LYS A 87 2.92 1.85 0.04
CA LYS A 87 1.67 2.31 -0.60
C LYS A 87 1.31 1.28 -1.65
N MET A 88 0.20 0.60 -1.48
CA MET A 88 -0.26 -0.47 -2.37
C MET A 88 -0.39 0.01 -3.82
N GLY A 89 -0.05 -0.87 -4.75
CA GLY A 89 -0.27 -0.66 -6.17
C GLY A 89 -1.76 -0.63 -6.49
N HIS A 90 -2.14 0.15 -7.50
CA HIS A 90 -3.47 0.18 -8.12
C HIS A 90 -4.62 0.21 -7.10
N HIS A 91 -4.50 1.07 -6.08
CA HIS A 91 -5.50 1.25 -5.02
C HIS A 91 -5.88 -0.03 -4.25
N GLY A 92 -5.07 -1.07 -4.32
CA GLY A 92 -5.38 -2.39 -3.76
C GLY A 92 -6.41 -3.19 -4.55
N CYS A 93 -6.68 -2.81 -5.80
CA CYS A 93 -7.63 -3.50 -6.68
C CYS A 93 -7.18 -4.93 -7.02
N PRO A 94 -8.12 -5.80 -7.44
CA PRO A 94 -7.80 -7.12 -7.99
C PRO A 94 -6.77 -7.06 -9.12
N GLY A 95 -5.85 -8.02 -9.16
CA GLY A 95 -4.76 -8.08 -10.15
C GLY A 95 -3.52 -7.26 -9.78
N SER A 96 -3.48 -6.72 -8.56
CA SER A 96 -2.32 -6.07 -7.98
C SER A 96 -2.03 -6.60 -6.58
N ASN A 97 -0.83 -6.31 -6.06
CA ASN A 97 -0.38 -6.69 -4.72
C ASN A 97 -0.46 -8.21 -4.49
N THR A 98 0.14 -8.95 -5.41
CA THR A 98 0.19 -10.43 -5.34
C THR A 98 0.86 -10.92 -4.06
N ALA A 99 0.51 -12.11 -3.60
CA ALA A 99 1.11 -12.70 -2.40
C ALA A 99 2.64 -12.78 -2.50
N ALA A 100 3.16 -13.22 -3.65
CA ALA A 100 4.61 -13.31 -3.87
C ALA A 100 5.31 -11.94 -3.81
N TYR A 101 4.68 -10.91 -4.37
CA TYR A 101 5.17 -9.54 -4.30
C TYR A 101 5.17 -9.02 -2.85
N LEU A 102 4.07 -9.20 -2.13
CA LEU A 102 3.96 -8.79 -0.74
C LEU A 102 4.95 -9.53 0.16
N ASP A 103 5.13 -10.84 -0.04
CA ASP A 103 6.10 -11.65 0.72
C ASP A 103 7.54 -11.15 0.49
N ALA A 104 7.89 -10.78 -0.75
CA ALA A 104 9.21 -10.27 -1.07
C ALA A 104 9.47 -8.88 -0.46
N LEU A 105 8.47 -7.99 -0.47
CA LEU A 105 8.57 -6.67 0.12
C LEU A 105 8.44 -6.69 1.65
N SER A 106 7.70 -7.64 2.20
CA SER A 106 7.49 -7.87 3.64
C SER A 106 7.22 -6.59 4.45
N PRO A 107 6.27 -5.73 4.04
CA PRO A 107 6.08 -4.42 4.65
C PRO A 107 5.50 -4.50 6.05
N LEU A 108 6.05 -3.72 6.99
CA LEU A 108 5.48 -3.55 8.33
C LEU A 108 4.21 -2.69 8.30
N TYR A 109 4.22 -1.60 7.51
CA TYR A 109 3.10 -0.70 7.34
C TYR A 109 2.61 -0.74 5.90
N VAL A 110 1.30 -0.84 5.71
CA VAL A 110 0.67 -0.89 4.39
C VAL A 110 -0.46 0.12 4.31
N PHE A 111 -0.49 0.91 3.26
CA PHE A 111 -1.56 1.86 3.01
C PHE A 111 -2.23 1.63 1.67
N GLN A 112 -3.54 1.47 1.71
CA GLN A 112 -4.41 1.38 0.54
C GLN A 112 -5.05 2.74 0.27
N THR A 113 -4.72 3.36 -0.87
CA THR A 113 -5.39 4.60 -1.33
C THR A 113 -6.71 4.26 -2.01
N GLY A 114 -7.60 3.59 -1.30
CA GLY A 114 -8.87 3.10 -1.83
C GLY A 114 -9.77 2.63 -0.69
N LYS A 115 -10.90 2.05 -1.06
CA LYS A 115 -11.84 1.47 -0.11
C LYS A 115 -11.43 0.05 0.26
N TYR A 116 -11.63 -0.30 1.52
CA TYR A 116 -11.36 -1.67 1.99
C TYR A 116 -12.10 -2.73 1.16
N SER A 117 -13.35 -2.46 0.74
CA SER A 117 -14.14 -3.38 -0.10
C SER A 117 -13.49 -3.75 -1.44
N MET A 118 -12.50 -2.98 -1.90
CA MET A 118 -11.75 -3.28 -3.13
C MET A 118 -10.59 -4.26 -2.90
N LEU A 119 -10.21 -4.50 -1.64
CA LEU A 119 -9.08 -5.36 -1.31
C LEU A 119 -9.46 -6.84 -1.46
N PRO A 120 -8.77 -7.60 -2.34
CA PRO A 120 -9.03 -9.04 -2.49
C PRO A 120 -8.78 -9.79 -1.18
N THR A 121 -9.62 -10.77 -0.86
CA THR A 121 -9.47 -11.59 0.36
C THR A 121 -8.09 -12.25 0.45
N GLN A 122 -7.53 -12.72 -0.66
CA GLN A 122 -6.20 -13.31 -0.66
C GLN A 122 -5.11 -12.29 -0.28
N THR A 123 -5.21 -11.06 -0.78
CA THR A 123 -4.28 -9.98 -0.43
C THR A 123 -4.39 -9.63 1.05
N ALA A 124 -5.62 -9.48 1.57
CA ALA A 124 -5.87 -9.26 3.00
C ALA A 124 -5.29 -10.38 3.86
N GLN A 125 -5.44 -11.64 3.44
CA GLN A 125 -4.88 -12.80 4.14
C GLN A 125 -3.35 -12.80 4.13
N SER A 126 -2.71 -12.42 3.01
CA SER A 126 -1.25 -12.30 2.94
C SER A 126 -0.74 -11.26 3.93
N LEU A 127 -1.37 -10.07 3.96
CA LEU A 127 -1.03 -9.01 4.93
C LEU A 127 -1.20 -9.49 6.39
N ALA A 128 -2.29 -10.23 6.66
CA ALA A 128 -2.56 -10.82 7.96
C ALA A 128 -1.46 -11.80 8.40
N ASN A 129 -1.08 -12.70 7.50
CA ASN A 129 -0.06 -13.72 7.77
C ASN A 129 1.31 -13.10 8.06
N MET A 130 1.63 -11.98 7.42
CA MET A 130 2.87 -11.22 7.67
C MET A 130 2.82 -10.38 8.95
N GLY A 131 1.63 -10.17 9.53
CA GLY A 131 1.44 -9.27 10.65
C GLY A 131 1.59 -7.80 10.27
N SER A 132 1.36 -7.46 9.01
CA SER A 132 1.42 -6.08 8.53
C SER A 132 0.36 -5.20 9.19
N ARG A 133 0.71 -3.95 9.47
CA ARG A 133 -0.20 -2.92 9.98
C ARG A 133 -0.84 -2.20 8.80
N TYR A 134 -2.06 -2.56 8.51
CA TYR A 134 -2.80 -2.06 7.34
C TYR A 134 -3.75 -0.91 7.73
N ALA A 135 -3.84 0.09 6.84
CA ALA A 135 -4.87 1.13 6.86
C ALA A 135 -5.32 1.45 5.44
N SER A 136 -6.57 1.87 5.28
CA SER A 136 -7.15 2.35 4.03
C SER A 136 -7.54 3.83 4.12
N THR A 137 -7.89 4.43 2.98
CA THR A 137 -8.45 5.78 2.96
C THR A 137 -9.74 5.86 3.78
N ASP A 138 -10.58 4.82 3.75
CA ASP A 138 -11.81 4.77 4.55
C ASP A 138 -11.50 4.82 6.07
N ASP A 139 -10.44 4.13 6.51
CA ASP A 139 -10.00 4.16 7.91
C ASP A 139 -9.57 5.55 8.37
N VAL A 140 -8.78 6.22 7.54
CA VAL A 140 -8.28 7.58 7.81
C VAL A 140 -9.43 8.57 7.92
N CYS A 141 -10.38 8.49 6.97
CA CYS A 141 -11.58 9.32 6.99
C CYS A 141 -12.47 9.03 8.20
N ALA A 142 -12.68 7.74 8.55
CA ALA A 142 -13.50 7.34 9.69
C ALA A 142 -12.92 7.80 11.03
N ASP A 143 -11.59 7.85 11.13
CA ASP A 143 -10.90 8.37 12.32
C ASP A 143 -10.82 9.91 12.36
N GLY A 144 -11.32 10.60 11.32
CA GLY A 144 -11.28 12.07 11.22
C GLY A 144 -9.86 12.63 11.06
N LEU A 145 -8.94 11.83 10.50
CA LEU A 145 -7.58 12.27 10.21
C LEU A 145 -7.54 12.98 8.84
N ASP A 146 -6.81 14.08 8.77
CA ASP A 146 -6.59 14.82 7.51
C ASP A 146 -5.66 14.06 6.56
N ALA A 147 -4.78 13.22 7.10
CA ALA A 147 -3.83 12.43 6.33
C ALA A 147 -3.33 11.20 7.10
N TYR A 148 -2.98 10.14 6.36
CA TYR A 148 -2.15 9.06 6.87
C TYR A 148 -0.69 9.45 6.72
N VAL A 149 0.04 9.51 7.83
CA VAL A 149 1.43 9.94 7.86
C VAL A 149 2.32 8.81 8.37
N VAL A 150 3.30 8.44 7.56
CA VAL A 150 4.39 7.55 7.97
C VAL A 150 5.68 8.35 8.00
N THR A 151 6.37 8.28 9.13
CA THR A 151 7.67 8.94 9.31
C THR A 151 8.78 7.92 9.30
N LEU A 152 9.70 8.06 8.34
CA LEU A 152 10.94 7.31 8.30
C LEU A 152 12.06 8.14 8.94
N SER A 153 12.81 7.51 9.82
CA SER A 153 14.00 8.12 10.45
C SER A 153 15.14 7.12 10.49
N ALA A 154 16.33 7.56 10.86
CA ALA A 154 17.46 6.65 11.03
C ALA A 154 17.25 5.62 12.17
N THR A 155 16.32 5.87 13.07
CA THR A 155 16.07 5.07 14.28
C THR A 155 14.79 4.24 14.22
N GLY A 156 13.97 4.39 13.19
CA GLY A 156 12.73 3.63 13.08
C GLY A 156 11.70 4.24 12.16
N VAL A 157 10.58 3.53 12.04
CA VAL A 157 9.41 3.92 11.27
C VAL A 157 8.20 4.02 12.19
N THR A 158 7.44 5.09 12.08
CA THR A 158 6.24 5.33 12.87
C THR A 158 5.07 5.79 12.00
N SER A 159 3.85 5.63 12.49
CA SER A 159 2.63 6.13 11.85
C SER A 159 1.78 6.90 12.85
N ASN A 160 1.01 7.88 12.35
CA ASN A 160 0.01 8.62 13.14
C ASN A 160 -1.31 7.85 13.32
N PHE A 161 -1.43 6.66 12.75
CA PHE A 161 -2.68 5.90 12.74
C PHE A 161 -2.76 4.93 13.92
N ASP A 162 -3.94 4.85 14.55
CA ASP A 162 -4.20 3.94 15.67
C ASP A 162 -4.71 2.59 15.18
N TYR A 163 -3.82 1.61 15.08
CA TYR A 163 -4.13 0.23 14.67
C TYR A 163 -4.82 -0.60 15.75
N SER A 164 -4.93 -0.09 16.97
CA SER A 164 -5.60 -0.80 18.07
C SER A 164 -7.13 -0.72 17.99
N LYS A 165 -7.66 0.25 17.27
CA LYS A 165 -9.09 0.44 17.13
C LYS A 165 -9.73 -0.65 16.25
N PRO A 166 -10.77 -1.33 16.71
CA PRO A 166 -11.58 -2.21 15.86
C PRO A 166 -12.39 -1.38 14.87
N ARG A 167 -12.55 -1.91 13.64
CA ARG A 167 -13.31 -1.29 12.55
C ARG A 167 -14.21 -2.31 11.90
N VAL A 168 -15.31 -1.86 11.29
CA VAL A 168 -16.29 -2.72 10.66
C VAL A 168 -16.44 -2.31 9.21
N TYR A 169 -16.31 -3.30 8.33
CA TYR A 169 -16.53 -3.14 6.90
C TYR A 169 -17.53 -4.16 6.41
N TYR A 170 -18.33 -3.76 5.41
CA TYR A 170 -19.15 -4.69 4.68
C TYR A 170 -18.27 -5.49 3.72
N SER A 171 -18.29 -6.81 3.85
CA SER A 171 -17.63 -7.71 2.92
C SER A 171 -18.63 -8.13 1.84
N GLU A 172 -18.44 -7.68 0.62
CA GLU A 172 -19.28 -8.07 -0.52
C GLU A 172 -19.21 -9.59 -0.77
N GLU A 173 -18.02 -10.17 -0.64
CA GLU A 173 -17.80 -11.60 -0.80
C GLU A 173 -18.56 -12.43 0.25
N ALA A 174 -18.57 -11.97 1.49
CA ALA A 174 -19.29 -12.66 2.57
C ALA A 174 -20.78 -12.27 2.65
N GLY A 175 -21.21 -11.22 1.96
CA GLY A 175 -22.53 -10.64 2.08
C GLY A 175 -22.85 -10.15 3.50
N ALA A 176 -21.85 -9.80 4.31
CA ALA A 176 -21.99 -9.50 5.72
C ALA A 176 -20.97 -8.47 6.21
N TYR A 177 -21.30 -7.81 7.32
CA TYR A 177 -20.31 -6.98 8.04
C TYR A 177 -19.32 -7.86 8.80
N ARG A 178 -18.06 -7.47 8.75
CA ARG A 178 -16.97 -8.14 9.48
C ARG A 178 -16.18 -7.13 10.30
N CYS A 179 -15.69 -7.59 11.46
CA CYS A 179 -14.82 -6.80 12.32
C CYS A 179 -13.36 -6.99 11.92
N TYR A 180 -12.61 -5.90 11.91
CA TYR A 180 -11.18 -5.86 11.61
C TYR A 180 -10.45 -5.03 12.66
N GLN A 181 -9.20 -5.38 12.92
CA GLN A 181 -8.29 -4.61 13.76
C GLN A 181 -6.92 -4.59 13.11
N GLY A 182 -6.39 -3.38 12.88
CA GLY A 182 -5.14 -3.22 12.13
C GLY A 182 -5.22 -3.72 10.68
N GLY A 183 -6.43 -3.72 10.08
CA GLY A 183 -6.68 -4.28 8.75
C GLY A 183 -6.84 -5.78 8.71
N LEU A 184 -6.71 -6.47 9.84
CA LEU A 184 -6.83 -7.92 9.93
C LEU A 184 -8.23 -8.30 10.42
N PRO A 185 -8.83 -9.39 9.88
CA PRO A 185 -10.05 -9.95 10.45
C PRO A 185 -9.84 -10.24 11.93
N ASN A 186 -10.68 -9.67 12.79
CA ASN A 186 -10.66 -9.95 14.22
C ASN A 186 -11.80 -10.88 14.58
N ALA A 187 -11.54 -12.18 14.56
CA ALA A 187 -12.52 -13.22 14.88
C ALA A 187 -12.85 -13.34 16.37
N SER A 188 -12.16 -12.62 17.24
CA SER A 188 -12.38 -12.68 18.69
C SER A 188 -13.05 -11.43 19.26
N PHE A 189 -13.36 -10.45 18.43
CA PHE A 189 -13.98 -9.22 18.91
C PHE A 189 -15.44 -9.43 19.30
N THR A 190 -15.80 -9.03 20.51
CA THR A 190 -17.20 -8.95 20.97
C THR A 190 -17.45 -7.59 21.57
N GLY A 191 -18.40 -6.85 21.02
CA GLY A 191 -18.73 -5.50 21.51
C GLY A 191 -19.46 -4.62 20.52
N TRP A 192 -19.65 -3.37 20.93
CA TRP A 192 -20.27 -2.35 20.10
C TRP A 192 -19.23 -1.61 19.28
N ILE A 193 -19.48 -1.46 17.97
CA ILE A 193 -18.67 -0.63 17.07
C ILE A 193 -19.59 0.37 16.37
N ARG A 194 -19.11 1.58 16.19
CA ARG A 194 -19.81 2.61 15.41
C ARG A 194 -19.49 2.43 13.94
N GLY A 195 -20.49 2.10 13.14
CA GLY A 195 -20.44 2.09 11.67
C GLY A 195 -21.21 3.28 11.09
N ASP A 196 -21.24 3.39 9.76
CA ASP A 196 -21.88 4.49 9.03
C ASP A 196 -23.40 4.60 9.29
N GLY A 197 -24.06 3.49 9.63
CA GLY A 197 -25.50 3.42 9.93
C GLY A 197 -25.85 3.49 11.42
N GLY A 198 -24.89 3.69 12.32
CA GLY A 198 -25.11 3.69 13.77
C GLY A 198 -24.21 2.72 14.53
N TRP A 199 -24.65 2.32 15.72
CA TRP A 199 -23.96 1.34 16.55
C TRP A 199 -24.35 -0.08 16.13
N LEU A 200 -23.34 -0.92 15.87
CA LEU A 200 -23.47 -2.33 15.53
C LEU A 200 -22.88 -3.18 16.65
N TRP A 201 -23.60 -4.20 17.09
CA TRP A 201 -23.10 -5.21 18.01
C TRP A 201 -22.48 -6.35 17.21
N PHE A 202 -21.23 -6.69 17.55
CA PHE A 202 -20.54 -7.84 17.00
C PHE A 202 -20.30 -8.87 18.07
N ASP A 203 -20.58 -10.13 17.72
CA ASP A 203 -20.17 -11.30 18.46
C ASP A 203 -19.50 -12.26 17.50
N CYS A 204 -18.17 -12.26 17.51
CA CYS A 204 -17.38 -13.13 16.65
C CYS A 204 -17.10 -14.51 17.27
N SER A 205 -17.74 -14.82 18.40
CA SER A 205 -17.60 -16.11 19.08
C SER A 205 -18.58 -17.18 18.57
N SER A 206 -19.46 -16.87 17.64
CA SER A 206 -20.46 -17.78 17.06
C SER A 206 -20.18 -18.14 15.61
#